data_aa390544a1d25b3e9e002f31a287b74b
#
_entry.id   aa390544a1d25b3e9e002f31a287b74b
#
_cell.length_a   1.000
_cell.length_b   1.000
_cell.length_c   1.000
_cell.angle_alpha   90.00
_cell.angle_beta   90.00
_cell.angle_gamma   90.00
#
_symmetry.space_group_name_H-M   'P 1'
#
loop_
_entity.id
_entity.type
_entity.pdbx_description
1 polymer ?
#
loop_
_entity_poly.entity_id
_entity_poly.type
_entity_poly.pdbx_seq_one_letter_code
_entity_poly.pdbx_strand_id
1 'polypeptide(L)'
;MNDSLRWSRLSVMNHCQIALIVALSTLPMATLAQGGEATYKAVCAACHTAGVANAPKLGDAKKWGPLIREGQAVLTAHGYVGIRGMPAKGGKPDLSIEDFADAVVYMVNNSGGKWSSPDPKTLAAIRTEIDKREKAIAAKARK
;
A
#
# COMPACT_ATOMS: atom_id res chain seq x y z
N MET A 1 20.05 22.03 70.14
CA MET A 1 20.71 22.89 69.11
C MET A 1 20.61 22.15 67.79
N ASN A 2 19.65 22.64 67.04
CA ASN A 2 19.48 22.73 65.57
C ASN A 2 19.63 21.50 64.67
N ASP A 3 18.54 20.73 64.61
CA ASP A 3 18.33 19.74 63.55
C ASP A 3 17.29 20.20 62.49
N SER A 4 17.02 21.49 62.38
CA SER A 4 15.94 22.02 61.52
C SER A 4 16.35 22.42 60.10
N LEU A 5 17.61 22.16 59.65
CA LEU A 5 18.12 22.63 58.34
C LEU A 5 18.47 21.49 57.35
N ARG A 6 18.12 20.24 57.66
CA ARG A 6 18.53 19.10 56.84
C ARG A 6 17.45 18.58 55.89
N TRP A 7 16.21 19.06 56.02
CA TRP A 7 15.08 18.55 55.23
C TRP A 7 14.73 19.37 53.99
N SER A 8 15.35 20.54 53.77
CA SER A 8 14.98 21.45 52.69
C SER A 8 15.71 21.19 51.36
N ARG A 9 16.70 20.26 51.31
CA ARG A 9 17.49 20.04 50.12
C ARG A 9 17.10 18.80 49.29
N LEU A 10 16.20 17.94 49.79
CA LEU A 10 15.77 16.72 49.08
C LEU A 10 14.49 16.87 48.25
N SER A 11 13.76 17.98 48.45
CA SER A 11 12.48 18.18 47.75
C SER A 11 12.57 18.89 46.41
N VAL A 12 13.70 19.51 46.08
CA VAL A 12 13.85 20.30 44.83
C VAL A 12 14.42 19.49 43.67
N MET A 13 15.08 18.33 43.98
CA MET A 13 15.69 17.51 42.90
C MET A 13 14.73 16.57 42.19
N ASN A 14 13.55 16.33 42.72
CA ASN A 14 12.60 15.33 42.12
C ASN A 14 11.65 15.92 41.06
N HIS A 15 11.53 17.25 40.95
CA HIS A 15 10.60 17.86 39.98
C HIS A 15 11.24 18.16 38.61
N CYS A 16 12.58 18.15 38.52
CA CYS A 16 13.27 18.45 37.26
C CYS A 16 13.53 17.20 36.40
N GLN A 17 13.44 15.98 36.97
CA GLN A 17 13.70 14.75 36.23
C GLN A 17 12.45 14.12 35.59
N ILE A 18 11.23 14.52 36.00
CA ILE A 18 9.98 13.98 35.46
C ILE A 18 9.57 14.70 34.15
N ALA A 19 10.09 15.91 33.89
CA ALA A 19 9.74 16.69 32.70
C ALA A 19 10.44 16.26 31.41
N LEU A 20 11.42 15.33 31.46
CA LEU A 20 12.23 14.97 30.28
C LEU A 20 11.82 13.67 29.59
N ILE A 21 10.80 12.94 30.07
CA ILE A 21 10.44 11.60 29.55
C ILE A 21 9.19 11.62 28.66
N VAL A 22 8.46 12.73 28.55
CA VAL A 22 7.18 12.76 27.79
C VAL A 22 7.33 13.23 26.34
N ALA A 23 8.52 13.61 25.88
CA ALA A 23 8.71 14.21 24.55
C ALA A 23 9.15 13.24 23.43
N LEU A 24 9.10 11.91 23.65
CA LEU A 24 9.67 10.95 22.66
C LEU A 24 8.66 9.92 22.14
N SER A 25 7.39 10.25 21.97
CA SER A 25 6.38 9.27 21.53
C SER A 25 5.44 9.75 20.43
N THR A 26 5.91 10.58 19.50
CA THR A 26 5.14 10.86 18.27
C THR A 26 6.04 10.67 17.05
N LEU A 27 6.42 9.42 16.79
CA LEU A 27 6.87 9.06 15.44
C LEU A 27 5.59 8.95 14.58
N PRO A 28 5.45 9.74 13.52
CA PRO A 28 4.34 9.58 12.59
C PRO A 28 4.51 8.24 11.87
N MET A 29 3.56 7.31 12.07
CA MET A 29 3.37 6.13 11.21
C MET A 29 2.87 6.58 9.83
N ALA A 30 3.70 7.23 9.04
CA ALA A 30 3.37 7.71 7.69
C ALA A 30 4.27 7.04 6.64
N THR A 31 4.39 5.72 6.65
CA THR A 31 5.32 5.03 5.71
C THR A 31 4.68 4.03 4.76
N LEU A 32 3.39 3.71 4.84
CA LEU A 32 2.78 2.73 3.93
C LEU A 32 2.29 3.34 2.60
N ALA A 33 2.01 4.62 2.52
CA ALA A 33 1.57 5.25 1.27
C ALA A 33 2.71 5.52 0.27
N GLN A 34 3.97 5.55 0.72
CA GLN A 34 5.13 5.82 -0.14
C GLN A 34 5.54 4.61 -0.99
N GLY A 35 5.28 3.38 -0.54
CA GLY A 35 5.63 2.15 -1.27
C GLY A 35 4.88 2.03 -2.60
N GLY A 36 3.58 2.28 -2.61
CA GLY A 36 2.74 2.16 -3.80
C GLY A 36 3.12 3.15 -4.90
N GLU A 37 3.44 4.40 -4.55
CA GLU A 37 3.90 5.42 -5.51
C GLU A 37 5.27 5.07 -6.09
N ALA A 38 6.20 4.61 -5.27
CA ALA A 38 7.52 4.20 -5.72
C ALA A 38 7.45 3.04 -6.70
N THR A 39 6.65 2.02 -6.39
CA THR A 39 6.41 0.87 -7.27
C THR A 39 5.71 1.30 -8.57
N TYR A 40 4.70 2.18 -8.48
CA TYR A 40 4.05 2.74 -9.67
C TYR A 40 5.08 3.41 -10.59
N LYS A 41 5.93 4.30 -10.06
CA LYS A 41 6.95 5.01 -10.84
C LYS A 41 7.95 4.06 -11.49
N ALA A 42 8.36 3.03 -10.78
CA ALA A 42 9.38 2.10 -11.24
C ALA A 42 8.87 1.08 -12.28
N VAL A 43 7.60 0.67 -12.19
CA VAL A 43 7.06 -0.47 -12.95
C VAL A 43 5.87 -0.09 -13.83
N CYS A 44 4.90 0.64 -13.29
CA CYS A 44 3.60 0.83 -13.92
C CYS A 44 3.56 2.06 -14.85
N ALA A 45 4.32 3.11 -14.51
CA ALA A 45 4.27 4.41 -15.17
C ALA A 45 4.58 4.35 -16.66
N ALA A 46 5.44 3.44 -17.11
CA ALA A 46 5.80 3.27 -18.51
C ALA A 46 4.56 3.10 -19.41
N CYS A 47 3.54 2.40 -18.92
CA CYS A 47 2.31 2.17 -19.68
C CYS A 47 1.15 3.06 -19.20
N HIS A 48 0.99 3.23 -17.88
CA HIS A 48 -0.18 3.88 -17.30
C HIS A 48 -0.09 5.42 -17.24
N THR A 49 1.06 6.02 -17.56
CA THR A 49 1.16 7.48 -17.76
C THR A 49 0.66 7.88 -19.14
N ALA A 50 1.16 7.24 -20.20
CA ALA A 50 0.84 7.58 -21.57
C ALA A 50 -0.36 6.82 -22.15
N GLY A 51 -0.76 5.69 -21.54
CA GLY A 51 -1.84 4.83 -22.04
C GLY A 51 -1.36 3.85 -23.11
N VAL A 52 -0.12 3.37 -23.01
CA VAL A 52 0.46 2.38 -23.94
C VAL A 52 -0.42 1.14 -24.03
N ALA A 53 -0.60 0.58 -25.21
CA ALA A 53 -1.45 -0.59 -25.47
C ALA A 53 -2.87 -0.46 -24.88
N ASN A 54 -3.42 0.76 -24.87
CA ASN A 54 -4.73 1.09 -24.31
C ASN A 54 -4.81 0.90 -22.77
N ALA A 55 -3.69 0.95 -22.06
CA ALA A 55 -3.68 0.95 -20.61
C ALA A 55 -4.50 2.14 -20.05
N PRO A 56 -5.30 1.95 -18.99
CA PRO A 56 -6.00 3.06 -18.35
C PRO A 56 -4.98 4.03 -17.75
N LYS A 57 -5.02 5.29 -18.17
CA LYS A 57 -4.08 6.31 -17.68
C LYS A 57 -4.34 6.62 -16.21
N LEU A 58 -3.29 6.90 -15.47
CA LEU A 58 -3.41 7.44 -14.12
C LEU A 58 -4.23 8.74 -14.16
N GLY A 59 -5.22 8.87 -13.28
CA GLY A 59 -6.12 10.02 -13.22
C GLY A 59 -7.35 9.93 -14.14
N ASP A 60 -7.43 8.97 -15.06
CA ASP A 60 -8.60 8.80 -15.93
C ASP A 60 -9.75 8.09 -15.20
N ALA A 61 -10.47 8.83 -14.36
CA ALA A 61 -11.59 8.30 -13.57
C ALA A 61 -12.67 7.62 -14.44
N LYS A 62 -12.84 8.02 -15.69
CA LYS A 62 -13.81 7.40 -16.60
C LYS A 62 -13.41 5.98 -16.98
N LYS A 63 -12.13 5.74 -17.26
CA LYS A 63 -11.61 4.40 -17.55
C LYS A 63 -11.43 3.55 -16.29
N TRP A 64 -11.03 4.15 -15.18
CA TRP A 64 -10.83 3.45 -13.92
C TRP A 64 -12.13 3.09 -13.19
N GLY A 65 -13.19 3.89 -13.33
CA GLY A 65 -14.45 3.67 -12.61
C GLY A 65 -15.04 2.26 -12.75
N PRO A 66 -15.17 1.68 -13.97
CA PRO A 66 -15.61 0.30 -14.14
C PRO A 66 -14.70 -0.72 -13.44
N LEU A 67 -13.38 -0.52 -13.51
CA LEU A 67 -12.38 -1.40 -12.92
C LEU A 67 -12.42 -1.35 -11.38
N ILE A 68 -12.57 -0.16 -10.81
CA ILE A 68 -12.68 0.03 -9.36
C ILE A 68 -13.91 -0.72 -8.81
N ARG A 69 -15.01 -0.79 -9.58
CA ARG A 69 -16.22 -1.53 -9.18
C ARG A 69 -16.03 -3.05 -9.16
N GLU A 70 -15.01 -3.59 -9.81
CA GLU A 70 -14.65 -5.02 -9.69
C GLU A 70 -14.22 -5.39 -8.26
N GLY A 71 -13.78 -4.40 -7.48
CA GLY A 71 -13.26 -4.56 -6.13
C GLY A 71 -11.75 -4.84 -6.09
N GLN A 72 -11.17 -4.55 -4.92
CA GLN A 72 -9.71 -4.55 -4.75
C GLN A 72 -9.07 -5.92 -5.05
N ALA A 73 -9.68 -7.00 -4.57
CA ALA A 73 -9.12 -8.34 -4.77
C ALA A 73 -9.10 -8.73 -6.25
N VAL A 74 -10.21 -8.53 -6.95
CA VAL A 74 -10.36 -8.92 -8.35
C VAL A 74 -9.48 -8.08 -9.25
N LEU A 75 -9.52 -6.75 -9.10
CA LEU A 75 -8.72 -5.84 -9.93
C LEU A 75 -7.22 -6.06 -9.75
N THR A 76 -6.76 -6.26 -8.50
CA THR A 76 -5.36 -6.55 -8.23
C THR A 76 -4.94 -7.89 -8.84
N ALA A 77 -5.75 -8.94 -8.70
CA ALA A 77 -5.47 -10.24 -9.30
C ALA A 77 -5.40 -10.19 -10.84
N HIS A 78 -6.25 -9.39 -11.49
CA HIS A 78 -6.22 -9.18 -12.94
C HIS A 78 -4.87 -8.63 -13.40
N GLY A 79 -4.38 -7.58 -12.77
CA GLY A 79 -3.08 -7.01 -13.11
C GLY A 79 -1.90 -7.90 -12.72
N TYR A 80 -1.99 -8.60 -11.58
CA TYR A 80 -0.94 -9.48 -11.09
C TYR A 80 -0.68 -10.67 -12.02
N VAL A 81 -1.74 -11.31 -12.50
CA VAL A 81 -1.64 -12.44 -13.45
C VAL A 81 -1.45 -11.98 -14.90
N GLY A 82 -1.78 -10.71 -15.17
CA GLY A 82 -1.79 -10.16 -16.51
C GLY A 82 -3.16 -10.21 -17.17
N ILE A 83 -3.46 -9.18 -17.95
CA ILE A 83 -4.76 -9.04 -18.62
C ILE A 83 -4.63 -8.28 -19.95
N ARG A 84 -5.18 -8.82 -21.04
CA ARG A 84 -5.13 -8.19 -22.37
C ARG A 84 -3.69 -7.88 -22.78
N GLY A 85 -3.35 -6.60 -23.02
CA GLY A 85 -1.99 -6.15 -23.32
C GLY A 85 -1.09 -5.90 -22.11
N MET A 86 -1.60 -6.03 -20.90
CA MET A 86 -0.82 -5.87 -19.67
C MET A 86 -0.12 -7.19 -19.31
N PRO A 87 1.23 -7.22 -19.27
CA PRO A 87 1.95 -8.40 -18.81
C PRO A 87 1.74 -8.64 -17.32
N ALA A 88 1.92 -9.89 -16.89
CA ALA A 88 1.86 -10.25 -15.47
C ALA A 88 2.80 -9.36 -14.66
N LYS A 89 2.32 -8.89 -13.49
CA LYS A 89 3.07 -8.03 -12.56
C LYS A 89 3.66 -6.76 -13.22
N GLY A 90 3.03 -6.27 -14.31
CA GLY A 90 3.56 -5.13 -15.06
C GLY A 90 4.87 -5.42 -15.79
N GLY A 91 5.23 -6.68 -15.99
CA GLY A 91 6.49 -7.10 -16.62
C GLY A 91 7.67 -7.24 -15.64
N LYS A 92 7.45 -7.16 -14.33
CA LYS A 92 8.46 -7.35 -13.28
C LYS A 92 8.21 -8.65 -12.49
N PRO A 93 8.79 -9.79 -12.90
CA PRO A 93 8.46 -11.11 -12.35
C PRO A 93 8.72 -11.28 -10.85
N ASP A 94 9.70 -10.56 -10.32
CA ASP A 94 10.12 -10.58 -8.90
C ASP A 94 9.32 -9.62 -8.01
N LEU A 95 8.33 -8.89 -8.57
CA LEU A 95 7.50 -7.98 -7.77
C LEU A 95 6.61 -8.77 -6.81
N SER A 96 6.69 -8.41 -5.52
CA SER A 96 5.86 -9.01 -4.47
C SER A 96 4.38 -8.69 -4.69
N ILE A 97 3.50 -9.49 -4.13
CA ILE A 97 2.05 -9.25 -4.20
C ILE A 97 1.66 -8.01 -3.40
N GLU A 98 2.35 -7.77 -2.31
CA GLU A 98 2.15 -6.64 -1.41
C GLU A 98 2.49 -5.32 -2.13
N ASP A 99 3.69 -5.22 -2.70
CA ASP A 99 4.13 -4.03 -3.44
C ASP A 99 3.28 -3.77 -4.68
N PHE A 100 2.89 -4.84 -5.38
CA PHE A 100 1.99 -4.73 -6.52
C PHE A 100 0.62 -4.20 -6.11
N ALA A 101 0.05 -4.74 -5.03
CA ALA A 101 -1.25 -4.32 -4.51
C ALA A 101 -1.24 -2.87 -4.04
N ASP A 102 -0.18 -2.42 -3.39
CA ASP A 102 -0.01 -1.02 -2.98
C ASP A 102 0.11 -0.09 -4.20
N ALA A 103 0.79 -0.51 -5.26
CA ALA A 103 0.83 0.26 -6.51
C ALA A 103 -0.56 0.36 -7.18
N VAL A 104 -1.37 -0.70 -7.13
CA VAL A 104 -2.76 -0.67 -7.59
C VAL A 104 -3.59 0.30 -6.75
N VAL A 105 -3.46 0.28 -5.42
CA VAL A 105 -4.10 1.25 -4.51
C VAL A 105 -3.72 2.68 -4.87
N TYR A 106 -2.43 2.94 -5.10
CA TYR A 106 -1.97 4.26 -5.53
C TYR A 106 -2.66 4.70 -6.83
N MET A 107 -2.70 3.84 -7.85
CA MET A 107 -3.34 4.17 -9.13
C MET A 107 -4.84 4.40 -8.99
N VAL A 108 -5.53 3.56 -8.24
CA VAL A 108 -6.96 3.66 -7.98
C VAL A 108 -7.31 4.97 -7.25
N ASN A 109 -6.56 5.31 -6.20
CA ASN A 109 -6.82 6.51 -5.41
C ASN A 109 -6.56 7.79 -6.19
N ASN A 110 -5.57 7.78 -7.09
CA ASN A 110 -5.35 8.88 -8.02
C ASN A 110 -6.32 8.91 -9.21
N SER A 111 -7.23 7.93 -9.32
CA SER A 111 -8.16 7.79 -10.44
C SER A 111 -9.62 7.74 -10.01
N GLY A 112 -9.94 8.28 -8.82
CA GLY A 112 -11.30 8.42 -8.31
C GLY A 112 -11.76 7.35 -7.33
N GLY A 113 -10.90 6.40 -6.94
CA GLY A 113 -11.15 5.43 -5.88
C GLY A 113 -10.70 5.91 -4.50
N LYS A 114 -11.00 5.10 -3.48
CA LYS A 114 -10.61 5.34 -2.08
C LYS A 114 -10.34 4.00 -1.40
N TRP A 115 -9.21 3.38 -1.74
CA TRP A 115 -8.79 2.12 -1.14
C TRP A 115 -7.66 2.33 -0.13
N SER A 116 -7.59 1.45 0.86
CA SER A 116 -6.44 1.36 1.77
C SER A 116 -5.48 0.29 1.29
N SER A 117 -4.22 0.37 1.71
CA SER A 117 -3.27 -0.74 1.56
C SER A 117 -3.91 -2.03 2.08
N PRO A 118 -3.74 -3.17 1.39
CA PRO A 118 -4.46 -4.38 1.74
C PRO A 118 -4.00 -4.93 3.08
N ASP A 119 -4.95 -5.16 3.96
CA ASP A 119 -4.75 -5.90 5.19
C ASP A 119 -4.54 -7.41 4.91
N PRO A 120 -4.16 -8.22 5.90
CA PRO A 120 -3.94 -9.66 5.71
C PRO A 120 -5.16 -10.41 5.12
N LYS A 121 -6.38 -9.98 5.45
CA LYS A 121 -7.61 -10.57 4.92
C LYS A 121 -7.79 -10.22 3.44
N THR A 122 -7.55 -8.99 3.07
CA THR A 122 -7.61 -8.52 1.68
C THR A 122 -6.52 -9.19 0.84
N LEU A 123 -5.29 -9.33 1.37
CA LEU A 123 -4.22 -10.07 0.70
C LEU A 123 -4.59 -11.54 0.47
N ALA A 124 -5.22 -12.22 1.43
CA ALA A 124 -5.71 -13.58 1.26
C ALA A 124 -6.78 -13.67 0.16
N ALA A 125 -7.69 -12.70 0.09
CA ALA A 125 -8.69 -12.62 -0.98
C ALA A 125 -8.03 -12.39 -2.36
N ILE A 126 -7.02 -11.52 -2.44
CA ILE A 126 -6.26 -11.29 -3.67
C ILE A 126 -5.59 -12.59 -4.13
N ARG A 127 -4.92 -13.33 -3.23
CA ARG A 127 -4.29 -14.63 -3.54
C ARG A 127 -5.31 -15.64 -4.08
N THR A 128 -6.48 -15.70 -3.47
CA THR A 128 -7.57 -16.58 -3.93
C THR A 128 -8.03 -16.24 -5.35
N GLU A 129 -8.17 -14.95 -5.68
CA GLU A 129 -8.53 -14.53 -7.04
C GLU A 129 -7.39 -14.74 -8.06
N ILE A 130 -6.13 -14.63 -7.64
CA ILE A 130 -4.96 -15.01 -8.47
C ILE A 130 -5.04 -16.48 -8.85
N ASP A 131 -5.16 -17.39 -7.87
CA ASP A 131 -5.23 -18.83 -8.09
C ASP A 131 -6.39 -19.23 -9.02
N LYS A 132 -7.56 -18.64 -8.81
CA LYS A 132 -8.73 -18.84 -9.65
C LYS A 132 -8.49 -18.43 -11.10
N ARG A 133 -7.83 -17.30 -11.30
CA ARG A 133 -7.52 -16.77 -12.61
C ARG A 133 -6.46 -17.61 -13.34
N GLU A 134 -5.41 -18.00 -12.65
CA GLU A 134 -4.36 -18.86 -13.20
C GLU A 134 -4.92 -20.22 -13.65
N LYS A 135 -5.78 -20.83 -12.83
CA LYS A 135 -6.49 -22.08 -13.19
C LYS A 135 -7.36 -21.91 -14.43
N ALA A 136 -8.08 -20.78 -14.53
CA ALA A 136 -8.92 -20.49 -15.69
C ALA A 136 -8.08 -20.31 -16.98
N ILE A 137 -6.93 -19.63 -16.90
CA ILE A 137 -6.01 -19.46 -18.04
C ILE A 137 -5.43 -20.83 -18.46
N ALA A 138 -4.96 -21.62 -17.49
CA ALA A 138 -4.40 -22.94 -17.77
C ALA A 138 -5.45 -23.90 -18.38
N ALA A 139 -6.70 -23.83 -17.95
CA ALA A 139 -7.79 -24.62 -18.54
C ALA A 139 -8.10 -24.21 -19.98
N LYS A 140 -7.99 -22.89 -20.30
CA LYS A 140 -8.20 -22.36 -21.66
C LYS A 140 -7.07 -22.73 -22.61
N ALA A 141 -5.83 -22.76 -22.11
CA ALA A 141 -4.66 -23.12 -22.92
C ALA A 141 -4.60 -24.60 -23.31
N ARG A 142 -5.39 -25.46 -22.65
CA ARG A 142 -5.48 -26.92 -22.91
C ARG A 142 -6.57 -27.30 -23.93
N LYS A 143 -7.35 -26.34 -24.38
CA LYS A 143 -8.40 -26.52 -25.41
C LYS A 143 -7.92 -26.10 -26.78
#